data_e14854b368890a0a3a4d6ce0cd204a92
#
_entry.id   e14854b368890a0a3a4d6ce0cd204a92
#
_cell.length_a   1.000
_cell.length_b   1.000
_cell.length_c   1.000
_cell.angle_alpha   90.00
_cell.angle_beta   90.00
_cell.angle_gamma   90.00
#
_symmetry.space_group_name_H-M   'P 1'
#
loop_
_entity.id
_entity.type
_entity.pdbx_description
1 polymer ?
#
loop_
_entity_poly.entity_id
_entity_poly.type
_entity_poly.pdbx_seq_one_letter_code
_entity_poly.pdbx_strand_id
1 'polypeptide(L)'
;LAIHMNREANSGYKYNIQKDMLPIVGEASSKGKLMKLVAENAGVKEEDILSTDLFLYNRVKGTVWGLEKEFLSVGRLDDLQCAFASMKGFLGAVPGESVPVCAVFDNEEVGSSTKQGAASTFLESTLRRLNGVLGRTEEDYLSAVAGSFMISADNAHAVHPNHTDLADPTNRPAMNGGIVIKYNANQKYTTDAVSAAVFKLFCEKVNVPCQTFTNRSDMAGGSTLGNIANTKVSLNTVDIGLPQLAMHSPYETAGTKDTGYFCEVAKKFFSSSVQMKANGIYEIR
;
A
#
# COMPACT_ATOMS: atom_id res chain seq x y z
N LEU A 1 25.74 -5.73 16.31
CA LEU A 1 27.16 -5.66 16.63
C LEU A 1 27.42 -4.42 17.50
N ALA A 2 28.15 -4.55 18.63
CA ALA A 2 28.47 -3.43 19.49
C ALA A 2 29.41 -2.44 18.81
N ILE A 3 29.26 -1.13 19.08
CA ILE A 3 30.12 -0.07 18.53
C ILE A 3 31.61 -0.32 18.80
N HIS A 4 31.93 -0.99 19.92
CA HIS A 4 33.30 -1.37 20.25
C HIS A 4 33.96 -2.32 19.25
N MET A 5 33.14 -3.13 18.56
CA MET A 5 33.57 -4.07 17.52
C MET A 5 33.40 -3.52 16.10
N ASN A 6 32.75 -2.37 15.96
CA ASN A 6 32.52 -1.68 14.71
C ASN A 6 32.59 -0.17 14.90
N ARG A 7 33.82 0.37 14.99
CA ARG A 7 34.09 1.80 15.18
C ARG A 7 33.60 2.65 14.01
N GLU A 8 33.41 2.04 12.83
CA GLU A 8 32.94 2.70 11.61
C GLU A 8 31.41 2.84 11.52
N ALA A 9 30.67 2.38 12.55
CA ALA A 9 29.21 2.40 12.53
C ALA A 9 28.62 3.79 12.24
N ASN A 10 29.25 4.85 12.79
CA ASN A 10 28.83 6.23 12.58
C ASN A 10 29.45 6.90 11.34
N SER A 11 30.32 6.21 10.62
CA SER A 11 31.03 6.70 9.43
C SER A 11 30.44 6.15 8.13
N GLY A 12 29.25 5.55 8.18
CA GLY A 12 28.57 4.97 7.00
C GLY A 12 28.68 3.46 6.92
N TYR A 13 28.43 2.74 8.00
CA TYR A 13 28.40 1.28 8.00
C TYR A 13 27.39 0.74 6.99
N LYS A 14 27.90 -0.11 6.10
CA LYS A 14 27.07 -0.82 5.11
C LYS A 14 26.81 -2.25 5.57
N TYR A 15 25.54 -2.58 5.79
CA TYR A 15 25.14 -3.94 6.15
C TYR A 15 25.53 -4.96 5.07
N ASN A 16 26.12 -6.05 5.50
CA ASN A 16 26.27 -7.26 4.68
C ASN A 16 25.07 -8.17 4.98
N ILE A 17 24.15 -8.25 4.04
CA ILE A 17 22.88 -8.99 4.22
C ILE A 17 23.13 -10.44 4.60
N GLN A 18 24.15 -11.09 4.00
CA GLN A 18 24.48 -12.50 4.25
C GLN A 18 24.99 -12.77 5.68
N LYS A 19 25.56 -11.76 6.33
CA LYS A 19 26.19 -11.92 7.65
C LYS A 19 25.43 -11.20 8.76
N ASP A 20 24.97 -9.99 8.48
CA ASP A 20 24.44 -9.09 9.51
C ASP A 20 22.94 -9.30 9.75
N MET A 21 22.24 -9.88 8.76
CA MET A 21 20.80 -10.08 8.83
C MET A 21 20.36 -11.48 9.27
N LEU A 22 21.31 -12.33 9.65
CA LEU A 22 21.00 -13.67 10.17
C LEU A 22 20.46 -13.56 11.60
N PRO A 23 19.24 -14.08 11.88
CA PRO A 23 18.65 -14.03 13.21
C PRO A 23 19.33 -14.98 14.18
N ILE A 24 19.45 -14.56 15.42
CA ILE A 24 19.85 -15.45 16.53
C ILE A 24 18.58 -16.11 17.06
N VAL A 25 18.52 -17.44 16.99
CA VAL A 25 17.36 -18.22 17.45
C VAL A 25 17.53 -18.72 18.90
N GLY A 26 18.77 -18.95 19.32
CA GLY A 26 19.06 -19.45 20.64
C GLY A 26 20.55 -19.66 20.88
N GLU A 27 20.89 -20.22 22.02
CA GLU A 27 22.26 -20.60 22.37
C GLU A 27 22.73 -21.83 21.56
N ALA A 28 24.02 -22.15 21.63
CA ALA A 28 24.62 -23.31 20.94
C ALA A 28 23.90 -24.64 21.25
N SER A 29 23.39 -24.80 22.45
CA SER A 29 22.58 -25.94 22.90
C SER A 29 21.23 -26.08 22.17
N SER A 30 20.79 -25.04 21.46
CA SER A 30 19.53 -25.01 20.67
C SER A 30 19.75 -25.46 19.22
N LYS A 31 20.97 -25.81 18.83
CA LYS A 31 21.26 -26.28 17.48
C LYS A 31 20.37 -27.49 17.12
N GLY A 32 19.71 -27.41 15.96
CA GLY A 32 18.83 -28.46 15.46
C GLY A 32 17.42 -28.49 16.08
N LYS A 33 17.09 -27.59 17.02
CA LYS A 33 15.77 -27.59 17.70
C LYS A 33 14.73 -26.70 17.05
N LEU A 34 15.11 -25.89 16.05
CA LEU A 34 14.16 -24.95 15.40
C LEU A 34 12.99 -25.68 14.75
N MET A 35 13.25 -26.75 14.00
CA MET A 35 12.20 -27.49 13.31
C MET A 35 11.26 -28.21 14.28
N LYS A 36 11.76 -28.68 15.43
CA LYS A 36 10.93 -29.21 16.49
C LYS A 36 9.96 -28.14 17.04
N LEU A 37 10.46 -26.92 17.27
CA LEU A 37 9.60 -25.80 17.70
C LEU A 37 8.56 -25.43 16.64
N VAL A 38 8.92 -25.45 15.36
CA VAL A 38 7.98 -25.23 14.25
C VAL A 38 6.89 -26.30 14.24
N ALA A 39 7.27 -27.57 14.37
CA ALA A 39 6.35 -28.70 14.43
C ALA A 39 5.39 -28.61 15.63
N GLU A 40 5.91 -28.29 16.80
CA GLU A 40 5.09 -28.07 18.02
C GLU A 40 4.07 -26.95 17.83
N ASN A 41 4.46 -25.82 17.21
CA ASN A 41 3.53 -24.71 16.94
C ASN A 41 2.50 -25.04 15.84
N ALA A 42 2.88 -25.85 14.87
CA ALA A 42 1.98 -26.30 13.79
C ALA A 42 1.07 -27.47 14.22
N GLY A 43 1.34 -28.13 15.35
CA GLY A 43 0.59 -29.28 15.82
C GLY A 43 0.81 -30.55 14.98
N VAL A 44 2.00 -30.68 14.37
CA VAL A 44 2.38 -31.82 13.53
C VAL A 44 3.70 -32.43 14.02
N LYS A 45 4.08 -33.57 13.46
CA LYS A 45 5.41 -34.15 13.72
C LYS A 45 6.46 -33.45 12.85
N GLU A 46 7.70 -33.38 13.33
CA GLU A 46 8.83 -32.79 12.59
C GLU A 46 9.06 -33.51 11.25
N GLU A 47 8.90 -34.83 11.21
CA GLU A 47 9.03 -35.68 10.01
C GLU A 47 7.97 -35.41 8.92
N ASP A 48 6.84 -34.81 9.30
CA ASP A 48 5.75 -34.47 8.38
C ASP A 48 5.98 -33.10 7.70
N ILE A 49 6.98 -32.34 8.13
CA ILE A 49 7.30 -31.01 7.56
C ILE A 49 8.26 -31.19 6.39
N LEU A 50 7.74 -31.03 5.17
CA LEU A 50 8.54 -31.17 3.94
C LEU A 50 9.25 -29.88 3.53
N SER A 51 8.67 -28.73 3.87
CA SER A 51 9.22 -27.38 3.60
C SER A 51 8.59 -26.35 4.52
N THR A 52 9.24 -25.17 4.60
CA THR A 52 8.75 -24.06 5.42
C THR A 52 8.94 -22.72 4.74
N ASP A 53 7.99 -21.79 4.96
CA ASP A 53 8.12 -20.36 4.72
C ASP A 53 8.12 -19.66 6.07
N LEU A 54 9.29 -19.21 6.53
CA LEU A 54 9.48 -18.57 7.83
C LEU A 54 9.83 -17.09 7.63
N PHE A 55 9.11 -16.22 8.31
CA PHE A 55 9.27 -14.78 8.21
C PHE A 55 9.62 -14.17 9.56
N LEU A 56 10.49 -13.16 9.53
CA LEU A 56 10.79 -12.34 10.70
C LEU A 56 9.86 -11.15 10.75
N TYR A 57 9.39 -10.80 11.93
CA TYR A 57 8.63 -9.57 12.14
C TYR A 57 8.98 -8.92 13.49
N ASN A 58 8.83 -7.60 13.54
CA ASN A 58 9.00 -6.86 14.78
C ASN A 58 7.78 -7.09 15.70
N ARG A 59 8.02 -7.55 16.92
CA ARG A 59 6.97 -7.80 17.93
C ARG A 59 6.63 -6.57 18.79
N VAL A 60 7.30 -5.45 18.58
CA VAL A 60 6.98 -4.21 19.30
C VAL A 60 5.56 -3.78 18.92
N LYS A 61 4.74 -3.56 19.95
CA LYS A 61 3.35 -3.12 19.74
C LYS A 61 3.32 -1.70 19.19
N GLY A 62 2.25 -1.39 18.45
CA GLY A 62 1.98 -0.03 18.01
C GLY A 62 1.87 0.95 19.18
N THR A 63 2.39 2.14 18.99
CA THR A 63 2.41 3.19 20.01
C THR A 63 1.90 4.49 19.40
N VAL A 64 0.94 5.12 20.08
CA VAL A 64 0.52 6.49 19.79
C VAL A 64 1.35 7.44 20.65
N TRP A 65 1.96 8.44 20.04
CA TRP A 65 2.89 9.36 20.68
C TRP A 65 2.86 10.76 20.06
N GLY A 66 3.70 11.66 20.53
CA GLY A 66 3.71 13.07 20.19
C GLY A 66 3.05 13.90 21.29
N LEU A 67 3.27 15.19 21.29
CA LEU A 67 2.72 16.10 22.32
C LEU A 67 1.19 16.10 22.34
N GLU A 68 0.57 16.00 21.15
CA GLU A 68 -0.87 15.98 20.94
C GLU A 68 -1.37 14.57 20.52
N LYS A 69 -0.55 13.53 20.70
CA LYS A 69 -0.83 12.15 20.24
C LYS A 69 -1.08 12.07 18.73
N GLU A 70 -0.36 12.86 17.99
CA GLU A 70 -0.51 13.04 16.55
C GLU A 70 0.18 11.96 15.70
N PHE A 71 1.02 11.11 16.32
CA PHE A 71 1.77 10.07 15.61
C PHE A 71 1.42 8.66 16.08
N LEU A 72 1.42 7.73 15.13
CA LEU A 72 1.33 6.30 15.34
C LEU A 72 2.61 5.65 14.81
N SER A 73 3.29 4.86 15.65
CA SER A 73 4.42 4.04 15.19
C SER A 73 4.13 2.56 15.39
N VAL A 74 4.33 1.80 14.33
CA VAL A 74 4.17 0.34 14.30
C VAL A 74 4.87 -0.22 13.04
N GLY A 75 5.23 -1.48 13.04
CA GLY A 75 5.75 -2.13 11.82
C GLY A 75 4.65 -2.37 10.78
N ARG A 76 5.02 -2.36 9.51
CA ARG A 76 4.15 -2.72 8.36
C ARG A 76 2.93 -1.79 8.19
N LEU A 77 3.11 -0.49 8.43
CA LEU A 77 2.14 0.52 8.01
C LEU A 77 2.02 0.51 6.49
N ASP A 78 3.12 0.39 5.84
CA ASP A 78 3.23 0.09 4.42
C ASP A 78 3.10 -1.43 4.18
N ASP A 79 2.03 -1.94 3.49
CA ASP A 79 0.87 -1.11 3.14
C ASP A 79 -0.41 -1.60 3.84
N LEU A 80 -0.29 -2.15 5.06
CA LEU A 80 -1.46 -2.57 5.83
C LEU A 80 -2.36 -1.38 6.20
N GLN A 81 -1.84 -0.17 6.22
CA GLN A 81 -2.61 1.03 6.57
C GLN A 81 -3.61 1.38 5.46
N CYS A 82 -3.19 1.44 4.20
CA CYS A 82 -4.10 1.68 3.08
C CYS A 82 -5.02 0.48 2.83
N ALA A 83 -4.51 -0.76 2.95
CA ALA A 83 -5.33 -1.96 2.84
C ALA A 83 -6.47 -1.99 3.89
N PHE A 84 -6.16 -1.67 5.15
CA PHE A 84 -7.15 -1.54 6.23
C PHE A 84 -8.17 -0.44 5.93
N ALA A 85 -7.71 0.75 5.55
CA ALA A 85 -8.59 1.89 5.29
C ALA A 85 -9.52 1.63 4.09
N SER A 86 -9.01 1.02 3.01
CA SER A 86 -9.78 0.59 1.85
C SER A 86 -10.87 -0.41 2.24
N MET A 87 -10.50 -1.46 2.96
CA MET A 87 -11.45 -2.49 3.43
C MET A 87 -12.49 -1.90 4.38
N LYS A 88 -12.08 -1.01 5.29
CA LYS A 88 -12.99 -0.34 6.23
C LYS A 88 -14.01 0.54 5.51
N GLY A 89 -13.55 1.30 4.51
CA GLY A 89 -14.42 2.10 3.64
C GLY A 89 -15.38 1.23 2.84
N PHE A 90 -14.89 0.14 2.26
CA PHE A 90 -15.70 -0.83 1.51
C PHE A 90 -16.83 -1.44 2.38
N LEU A 91 -16.49 -1.93 3.57
CA LEU A 91 -17.48 -2.52 4.50
C LEU A 91 -18.49 -1.50 5.03
N GLY A 92 -18.12 -0.21 5.08
CA GLY A 92 -19.02 0.87 5.52
C GLY A 92 -19.84 1.50 4.40
N ALA A 93 -19.64 1.09 3.15
CA ALA A 93 -20.30 1.67 1.99
C ALA A 93 -21.74 1.16 1.82
N VAL A 94 -22.56 2.00 1.22
CA VAL A 94 -23.89 1.62 0.71
C VAL A 94 -23.81 1.64 -0.81
N PRO A 95 -23.75 0.48 -1.48
CA PRO A 95 -23.58 0.42 -2.94
C PRO A 95 -24.68 1.18 -3.68
N GLY A 96 -24.30 1.96 -4.70
CA GLY A 96 -25.19 2.63 -5.63
C GLY A 96 -25.41 1.82 -6.92
N GLU A 97 -25.34 2.50 -8.06
CA GLU A 97 -25.52 1.87 -9.40
C GLU A 97 -24.28 1.08 -9.85
N SER A 98 -23.10 1.34 -9.32
CA SER A 98 -21.87 0.63 -9.64
C SER A 98 -21.64 -0.56 -8.72
N VAL A 99 -20.93 -1.58 -9.21
CA VAL A 99 -20.45 -2.71 -8.42
C VAL A 99 -19.15 -2.32 -7.71
N PRO A 100 -19.15 -2.15 -6.39
CA PRO A 100 -17.92 -1.83 -5.67
C PRO A 100 -17.05 -3.08 -5.55
N VAL A 101 -15.76 -2.93 -5.80
CA VAL A 101 -14.76 -4.01 -5.68
C VAL A 101 -13.60 -3.50 -4.84
N CYS A 102 -13.24 -4.21 -3.78
CA CYS A 102 -12.03 -3.99 -3.00
C CYS A 102 -11.11 -5.19 -3.21
N ALA A 103 -9.95 -4.97 -3.83
CA ALA A 103 -8.95 -6.00 -4.07
C ALA A 103 -7.70 -5.69 -3.24
N VAL A 104 -7.24 -6.68 -2.46
CA VAL A 104 -5.99 -6.61 -1.70
C VAL A 104 -5.05 -7.66 -2.29
N PHE A 105 -3.89 -7.21 -2.74
CA PHE A 105 -2.86 -8.08 -3.31
C PHE A 105 -1.82 -8.42 -2.26
N ASP A 106 -1.11 -9.53 -2.48
CA ASP A 106 0.04 -9.95 -1.69
C ASP A 106 1.33 -9.74 -2.49
N ASN A 107 2.47 -9.84 -1.80
CA ASN A 107 3.80 -9.79 -2.40
C ASN A 107 4.12 -8.50 -3.19
N GLU A 108 3.51 -7.37 -2.81
CA GLU A 108 3.86 -6.07 -3.40
C GLU A 108 5.33 -5.75 -3.16
N GLU A 109 5.82 -5.87 -1.92
CA GLU A 109 7.16 -5.54 -1.45
C GLU A 109 8.30 -6.38 -2.09
N VAL A 110 7.95 -7.47 -2.75
CA VAL A 110 8.87 -8.32 -3.50
C VAL A 110 8.61 -8.29 -5.02
N GLY A 111 7.88 -7.27 -5.50
CA GLY A 111 7.75 -6.94 -6.91
C GLY A 111 6.46 -7.40 -7.59
N SER A 112 5.42 -7.79 -6.86
CA SER A 112 4.08 -8.12 -7.37
C SER A 112 3.99 -9.25 -8.41
N SER A 113 5.09 -9.93 -8.76
CA SER A 113 5.18 -10.89 -9.87
C SER A 113 4.83 -12.34 -9.47
N THR A 114 3.98 -12.51 -8.47
CA THR A 114 3.51 -13.83 -8.01
C THR A 114 2.04 -14.04 -8.37
N LYS A 115 1.53 -15.27 -8.19
CA LYS A 115 0.10 -15.60 -8.48
C LYS A 115 -0.91 -14.79 -7.68
N GLN A 116 -0.53 -14.20 -6.55
CA GLN A 116 -1.35 -13.38 -5.66
C GLN A 116 -1.00 -11.89 -5.72
N GLY A 117 -0.02 -11.50 -6.51
CA GLY A 117 0.43 -10.12 -6.69
C GLY A 117 -0.35 -9.36 -7.76
N ALA A 118 -0.12 -8.06 -7.85
CA ALA A 118 -0.81 -7.17 -8.80
C ALA A 118 -0.52 -7.51 -10.27
N ALA A 119 0.61 -8.14 -10.57
CA ALA A 119 0.98 -8.59 -11.92
C ALA A 119 0.29 -9.91 -12.36
N SER A 120 -0.43 -10.58 -11.45
CA SER A 120 -1.14 -11.82 -11.76
C SER A 120 -2.44 -11.59 -12.53
N THR A 121 -3.05 -12.69 -12.97
CA THR A 121 -4.40 -12.67 -13.56
C THR A 121 -5.51 -12.69 -12.50
N PHE A 122 -5.18 -12.60 -11.22
CA PHE A 122 -6.15 -12.71 -10.12
C PHE A 122 -7.29 -11.70 -10.24
N LEU A 123 -6.97 -10.41 -10.42
CA LEU A 123 -7.99 -9.37 -10.56
C LEU A 123 -8.83 -9.59 -11.83
N GLU A 124 -8.18 -9.74 -12.97
CA GLU A 124 -8.87 -9.95 -14.26
C GLU A 124 -9.80 -11.17 -14.21
N SER A 125 -9.27 -12.31 -13.77
CA SER A 125 -10.05 -13.56 -13.70
C SER A 125 -11.24 -13.42 -12.74
N THR A 126 -11.07 -12.71 -11.62
CA THR A 126 -12.14 -12.48 -10.66
C THR A 126 -13.23 -11.59 -11.28
N LEU A 127 -12.86 -10.48 -11.91
CA LEU A 127 -13.81 -9.55 -12.54
C LEU A 127 -14.57 -10.23 -13.69
N ARG A 128 -13.90 -11.01 -14.56
CA ARG A 128 -14.57 -11.78 -15.63
C ARG A 128 -15.57 -12.79 -15.05
N ARG A 129 -15.21 -13.48 -13.98
CA ARG A 129 -16.14 -14.43 -13.33
C ARG A 129 -17.33 -13.73 -12.68
N LEU A 130 -17.12 -12.56 -12.04
CA LEU A 130 -18.20 -11.74 -11.51
C LEU A 130 -19.14 -11.28 -12.63
N ASN A 131 -18.61 -10.79 -13.74
CA ASN A 131 -19.38 -10.41 -14.92
C ASN A 131 -20.24 -11.58 -15.43
N GLY A 132 -19.66 -12.77 -15.55
CA GLY A 132 -20.37 -13.98 -15.98
C GLY A 132 -21.49 -14.41 -15.00
N VAL A 133 -21.25 -14.34 -13.66
CA VAL A 133 -22.27 -14.64 -12.65
C VAL A 133 -23.44 -13.66 -12.74
N LEU A 134 -23.19 -12.41 -13.12
CA LEU A 134 -24.22 -11.39 -13.36
C LEU A 134 -24.96 -11.57 -14.70
N GLY A 135 -24.66 -12.65 -15.44
CA GLY A 135 -25.29 -12.94 -16.74
C GLY A 135 -24.87 -12.01 -17.86
N ARG A 136 -23.70 -11.36 -17.76
CA ARG A 136 -23.18 -10.40 -18.71
C ARG A 136 -22.24 -11.07 -19.72
N THR A 137 -22.19 -10.50 -20.92
CA THR A 137 -21.34 -10.95 -22.02
C THR A 137 -19.89 -10.49 -21.86
N GLU A 138 -18.99 -10.98 -22.71
CA GLU A 138 -17.62 -10.48 -22.80
C GLU A 138 -17.56 -9.01 -23.22
N GLU A 139 -18.43 -8.59 -24.15
CA GLU A 139 -18.54 -7.19 -24.58
C GLU A 139 -18.99 -6.28 -23.43
N ASP A 140 -19.92 -6.75 -22.60
CA ASP A 140 -20.31 -6.02 -21.38
C ASP A 140 -19.13 -5.87 -20.40
N TYR A 141 -18.28 -6.91 -20.28
CA TYR A 141 -17.08 -6.86 -19.46
C TYR A 141 -16.10 -5.79 -19.96
N LEU A 142 -15.78 -5.81 -21.25
CA LEU A 142 -14.85 -4.85 -21.85
C LEU A 142 -15.37 -3.41 -21.72
N SER A 143 -16.66 -3.20 -21.97
CA SER A 143 -17.32 -1.90 -21.77
C SER A 143 -17.31 -1.46 -20.32
N ALA A 144 -17.57 -2.37 -19.38
CA ALA A 144 -17.53 -2.09 -17.94
C ALA A 144 -16.12 -1.70 -17.48
N VAL A 145 -15.08 -2.41 -17.93
CA VAL A 145 -13.68 -2.07 -17.62
C VAL A 145 -13.33 -0.68 -18.13
N ALA A 146 -13.66 -0.38 -19.38
CA ALA A 146 -13.39 0.93 -19.99
C ALA A 146 -14.11 2.09 -19.25
N GLY A 147 -15.31 1.83 -18.72
CA GLY A 147 -16.11 2.80 -17.97
C GLY A 147 -15.81 2.85 -16.46
N SER A 148 -14.97 1.96 -15.95
CA SER A 148 -14.67 1.86 -14.52
C SER A 148 -13.59 2.84 -14.07
N PHE A 149 -13.51 3.04 -12.76
CA PHE A 149 -12.50 3.87 -12.10
C PHE A 149 -11.89 3.13 -10.92
N MET A 150 -10.57 3.23 -10.77
CA MET A 150 -9.81 2.59 -9.70
C MET A 150 -9.07 3.61 -8.85
N ILE A 151 -9.10 3.40 -7.55
CA ILE A 151 -8.15 4.01 -6.60
C ILE A 151 -7.10 2.94 -6.29
N SER A 152 -5.86 3.18 -6.66
CA SER A 152 -4.70 2.38 -6.24
C SER A 152 -4.13 3.03 -4.99
N ALA A 153 -4.16 2.31 -3.87
CA ALA A 153 -3.81 2.84 -2.58
C ALA A 153 -2.61 2.09 -2.00
N ASP A 154 -1.55 2.83 -1.72
CA ASP A 154 -0.28 2.35 -1.19
C ASP A 154 0.44 3.54 -0.52
N ASN A 155 1.03 3.36 0.66
CA ASN A 155 1.53 4.48 1.46
C ASN A 155 2.50 5.39 0.70
N ALA A 156 2.66 6.62 1.17
CA ALA A 156 3.47 7.67 0.53
C ALA A 156 4.53 8.20 1.50
N HIS A 157 5.62 8.73 0.96
CA HIS A 157 6.64 9.39 1.78
C HIS A 157 6.14 10.74 2.27
N ALA A 158 6.15 10.95 3.59
CA ALA A 158 6.10 12.29 4.17
C ALA A 158 7.49 12.95 4.09
N VAL A 159 7.53 14.27 4.11
CA VAL A 159 8.80 15.01 4.22
C VAL A 159 9.40 14.77 5.60
N HIS A 160 10.61 14.22 5.63
CA HIS A 160 11.35 14.03 6.88
C HIS A 160 11.88 15.38 7.39
N PRO A 161 11.57 15.80 8.64
CA PRO A 161 11.91 17.15 9.11
C PRO A 161 13.41 17.43 9.13
N ASN A 162 14.25 16.43 9.33
CA ASN A 162 15.71 16.57 9.35
C ASN A 162 16.37 16.38 7.98
N HIS A 163 15.61 15.98 6.94
CA HIS A 163 16.10 15.70 5.59
C HIS A 163 15.17 16.30 4.54
N THR A 164 14.81 17.55 4.72
CA THR A 164 13.86 18.25 3.85
C THR A 164 14.40 18.48 2.43
N ASP A 165 15.71 18.42 2.26
CA ASP A 165 16.43 18.49 1.00
C ASP A 165 16.27 17.24 0.12
N LEU A 166 15.84 16.10 0.68
CA LEU A 166 15.57 14.87 -0.07
C LEU A 166 14.17 14.85 -0.70
N ALA A 167 13.31 15.79 -0.32
CA ALA A 167 11.97 15.92 -0.89
C ALA A 167 11.93 16.92 -2.05
N ASP A 168 10.90 16.77 -2.91
CA ASP A 168 10.59 17.79 -3.92
C ASP A 168 10.38 19.17 -3.26
N PRO A 169 10.86 20.27 -3.85
CA PRO A 169 10.75 21.59 -3.22
C PRO A 169 9.33 22.13 -3.14
N THR A 170 8.40 21.62 -3.95
CA THR A 170 7.02 22.12 -4.06
C THR A 170 6.00 21.15 -3.50
N ASN A 171 6.12 19.86 -3.83
CA ASN A 171 5.17 18.82 -3.42
C ASN A 171 5.70 18.13 -2.15
N ARG A 172 5.24 18.61 -1.01
CA ARG A 172 5.82 18.33 0.31
C ARG A 172 4.78 17.75 1.29
N PRO A 173 4.41 16.47 1.15
CA PRO A 173 3.40 15.86 2.03
C PRO A 173 3.84 15.84 3.49
N ALA A 174 2.91 16.18 4.39
CA ALA A 174 3.08 16.09 5.83
C ALA A 174 2.13 15.05 6.43
N MET A 175 2.58 14.35 7.47
CA MET A 175 1.70 13.49 8.26
C MET A 175 0.55 14.31 8.87
N ASN A 176 -0.65 13.74 8.95
CA ASN A 176 -1.89 14.40 9.33
C ASN A 176 -2.36 15.52 8.38
N GLY A 177 -1.71 15.69 7.25
CA GLY A 177 -2.07 16.65 6.22
C GLY A 177 -3.09 16.15 5.21
N GLY A 178 -3.54 14.91 5.34
CA GLY A 178 -4.51 14.29 4.44
C GLY A 178 -3.89 13.33 3.43
N ILE A 179 -4.73 12.83 2.53
CA ILE A 179 -4.36 11.81 1.56
C ILE A 179 -3.45 12.39 0.48
N VAL A 180 -2.43 11.64 0.10
CA VAL A 180 -1.42 12.07 -0.88
C VAL A 180 -1.75 11.49 -2.25
N ILE A 181 -1.92 12.34 -3.25
CA ILE A 181 -2.02 11.96 -4.65
C ILE A 181 -0.60 11.89 -5.22
N LYS A 182 -0.22 10.74 -5.78
CA LYS A 182 1.12 10.47 -6.27
C LYS A 182 1.20 10.73 -7.78
N TYR A 183 2.21 11.48 -8.23
CA TYR A 183 2.49 11.76 -9.64
C TYR A 183 3.90 11.32 -10.01
N ASN A 184 4.05 10.79 -11.22
CA ASN A 184 5.35 10.42 -11.76
C ASN A 184 5.36 10.56 -13.28
N ALA A 185 6.28 11.37 -13.83
CA ALA A 185 6.39 11.60 -15.27
C ALA A 185 6.79 10.33 -16.05
N ASN A 186 7.47 9.37 -15.42
CA ASN A 186 7.81 8.07 -16.00
C ASN A 186 6.71 7.01 -15.83
N GLN A 187 5.51 7.42 -15.40
CA GLN A 187 4.34 6.55 -15.21
C GLN A 187 4.58 5.38 -14.24
N LYS A 188 5.43 5.61 -13.23
CA LYS A 188 5.55 4.69 -12.07
C LYS A 188 4.32 4.75 -11.17
N TYR A 189 3.54 5.83 -11.30
CA TYR A 189 2.18 6.01 -10.80
C TYR A 189 1.28 6.31 -11.99
N THR A 190 0.06 5.78 -12.01
CA THR A 190 -0.88 5.90 -13.13
C THR A 190 -1.64 7.23 -13.16
N THR A 191 -1.51 8.03 -12.11
CA THR A 191 -2.22 9.30 -11.95
C THR A 191 -2.01 10.24 -13.12
N ASP A 192 -3.10 10.74 -13.67
CA ASP A 192 -3.16 11.84 -14.61
C ASP A 192 -4.03 12.99 -14.07
N ALA A 193 -4.19 14.04 -14.85
CA ALA A 193 -4.96 15.21 -14.42
C ALA A 193 -6.44 14.89 -14.17
N VAL A 194 -7.02 13.98 -14.96
CA VAL A 194 -8.43 13.62 -14.88
C VAL A 194 -8.69 12.75 -13.66
N SER A 195 -7.90 11.70 -13.49
CA SER A 195 -8.04 10.79 -12.35
C SER A 195 -7.78 11.50 -11.02
N ALA A 196 -6.80 12.41 -10.98
CA ALA A 196 -6.58 13.26 -9.82
C ALA A 196 -7.76 14.20 -9.53
N ALA A 197 -8.37 14.81 -10.56
CA ALA A 197 -9.53 15.68 -10.38
C ALA A 197 -10.72 14.90 -9.80
N VAL A 198 -10.99 13.70 -10.31
CA VAL A 198 -12.06 12.83 -9.78
C VAL A 198 -11.80 12.51 -8.31
N PHE A 199 -10.57 12.15 -7.94
CA PHE A 199 -10.24 11.85 -6.54
C PHE A 199 -10.36 13.07 -5.63
N LYS A 200 -9.91 14.25 -6.06
CA LYS A 200 -10.07 15.50 -5.31
C LYS A 200 -11.53 15.81 -5.01
N LEU A 201 -12.43 15.59 -5.98
CA LEU A 201 -13.85 15.76 -5.76
C LEU A 201 -14.41 14.82 -4.67
N PHE A 202 -13.90 13.59 -4.55
CA PHE A 202 -14.26 12.71 -3.45
C PHE A 202 -13.78 13.26 -2.10
N CYS A 203 -12.55 13.75 -2.02
CA CYS A 203 -12.03 14.39 -0.82
C CYS A 203 -12.87 15.60 -0.42
N GLU A 204 -13.21 16.48 -1.36
CA GLU A 204 -14.06 17.66 -1.13
C GLU A 204 -15.45 17.28 -0.62
N LYS A 205 -16.09 16.25 -1.21
CA LYS A 205 -17.44 15.79 -0.80
C LYS A 205 -17.51 15.33 0.66
N VAL A 206 -16.39 14.95 1.27
CA VAL A 206 -16.32 14.51 2.67
C VAL A 206 -15.45 15.41 3.55
N ASN A 207 -15.06 16.60 3.05
CA ASN A 207 -14.21 17.57 3.73
C ASN A 207 -12.88 16.98 4.25
N VAL A 208 -12.27 16.12 3.47
CA VAL A 208 -10.96 15.53 3.76
C VAL A 208 -9.88 16.26 2.97
N PRO A 209 -8.78 16.71 3.61
CA PRO A 209 -7.68 17.34 2.91
C PRO A 209 -6.93 16.33 2.03
N CYS A 210 -6.37 16.81 0.91
CA CYS A 210 -5.46 16.04 0.08
C CYS A 210 -4.22 16.84 -0.27
N GLN A 211 -3.12 16.14 -0.49
CA GLN A 211 -1.80 16.65 -0.78
C GLN A 211 -1.29 16.06 -2.09
N THR A 212 -0.18 16.55 -2.60
CA THR A 212 0.48 16.01 -3.79
C THR A 212 1.88 15.55 -3.46
N PHE A 213 2.32 14.50 -4.14
CA PHE A 213 3.67 13.97 -4.08
C PHE A 213 4.23 13.78 -5.48
N THR A 214 5.48 14.20 -5.65
CA THR A 214 6.36 13.77 -6.73
C THR A 214 7.72 13.46 -6.13
N ASN A 215 8.46 12.55 -6.74
CA ASN A 215 9.86 12.39 -6.40
C ASN A 215 10.63 13.65 -6.80
N ARG A 216 11.67 13.97 -6.06
CA ARG A 216 12.66 14.93 -6.49
C ARG A 216 13.26 14.47 -7.82
N SER A 217 13.35 15.36 -8.82
CA SER A 217 13.63 14.99 -10.22
C SER A 217 14.97 14.27 -10.45
N ASP A 218 15.92 14.44 -9.54
CA ASP A 218 17.26 13.82 -9.56
C ASP A 218 17.34 12.53 -8.70
N MET A 219 16.22 12.09 -8.13
CA MET A 219 16.14 10.86 -7.32
C MET A 219 15.22 9.84 -7.98
N ALA A 220 15.67 8.59 -7.99
CA ALA A 220 14.83 7.48 -8.44
C ALA A 220 13.69 7.24 -7.45
N GLY A 221 12.48 7.09 -7.97
CA GLY A 221 11.31 6.70 -7.19
C GLY A 221 11.00 5.21 -7.31
N GLY A 222 10.23 4.70 -6.35
CA GLY A 222 9.61 3.37 -6.43
C GLY A 222 8.47 3.34 -7.46
N SER A 223 7.85 2.17 -7.57
CA SER A 223 6.61 1.94 -8.29
C SER A 223 5.56 1.46 -7.30
N THR A 224 4.29 1.41 -7.70
CA THR A 224 3.20 0.86 -6.90
C THR A 224 2.46 -0.23 -7.66
N LEU A 225 1.42 -0.76 -7.02
CA LEU A 225 0.57 -1.79 -7.62
C LEU A 225 -0.31 -1.28 -8.77
N GLY A 226 -0.64 0.02 -8.83
CA GLY A 226 -1.59 0.58 -9.79
C GLY A 226 -1.15 0.42 -11.24
N ASN A 227 0.06 0.85 -11.58
CA ASN A 227 0.60 0.71 -12.93
C ASN A 227 0.83 -0.76 -13.33
N ILE A 228 1.11 -1.63 -12.36
CA ILE A 228 1.27 -3.08 -12.58
C ILE A 228 -0.08 -3.72 -12.88
N ALA A 229 -1.10 -3.50 -12.03
CA ALA A 229 -2.45 -4.03 -12.20
C ALA A 229 -3.08 -3.58 -13.53
N ASN A 230 -2.85 -2.32 -13.94
CA ASN A 230 -3.33 -1.78 -15.21
C ASN A 230 -2.79 -2.48 -16.45
N THR A 231 -1.70 -3.23 -16.34
CA THR A 231 -1.22 -4.08 -17.46
C THR A 231 -2.13 -5.30 -17.70
N LYS A 232 -2.98 -5.65 -16.74
CA LYS A 232 -3.92 -6.78 -16.82
C LYS A 232 -5.36 -6.34 -16.95
N VAL A 233 -5.74 -5.26 -16.24
CA VAL A 233 -7.09 -4.68 -16.29
C VAL A 233 -6.91 -3.17 -16.46
N SER A 234 -7.08 -2.67 -17.67
CA SER A 234 -6.80 -1.27 -18.02
C SER A 234 -7.91 -0.35 -17.54
N LEU A 235 -7.75 0.20 -16.36
CA LEU A 235 -8.72 1.07 -15.69
C LEU A 235 -8.24 2.52 -15.64
N ASN A 236 -9.17 3.47 -15.65
CA ASN A 236 -8.84 4.84 -15.26
C ASN A 236 -8.47 4.86 -13.78
N THR A 237 -7.23 5.22 -13.47
CA THR A 237 -6.67 4.98 -12.14
C THR A 237 -6.00 6.23 -11.58
N VAL A 238 -6.21 6.47 -10.27
CA VAL A 238 -5.43 7.39 -9.46
C VAL A 238 -4.60 6.61 -8.46
N ASP A 239 -3.31 6.92 -8.35
CA ASP A 239 -2.45 6.41 -7.29
C ASP A 239 -2.42 7.38 -6.12
N ILE A 240 -2.78 6.87 -4.95
CA ILE A 240 -2.80 7.64 -3.71
C ILE A 240 -2.04 6.91 -2.60
N GLY A 241 -1.75 7.61 -1.52
CA GLY A 241 -1.18 6.99 -0.33
C GLY A 241 -1.38 7.80 0.93
N LEU A 242 -1.09 7.18 2.06
CA LEU A 242 -1.06 7.86 3.36
C LEU A 242 0.38 8.22 3.71
N PRO A 243 0.64 9.48 4.15
CA PRO A 243 2.00 9.95 4.37
C PRO A 243 2.61 9.32 5.61
N GLN A 244 3.81 8.77 5.48
CA GLN A 244 4.56 8.15 6.57
C GLN A 244 6.05 8.45 6.52
N LEU A 245 6.74 8.21 7.64
CA LEU A 245 8.19 8.23 7.75
C LEU A 245 8.71 6.81 7.98
N ALA A 246 9.98 6.61 7.65
CA ALA A 246 10.70 5.35 7.85
C ALA A 246 10.02 4.13 7.18
N MET A 247 9.40 4.33 6.01
CA MET A 247 8.85 3.26 5.17
C MET A 247 9.88 2.14 4.99
N HIS A 248 9.43 0.88 5.08
CA HIS A 248 10.25 -0.35 5.05
C HIS A 248 11.18 -0.55 6.26
N SER A 249 11.14 0.33 7.27
CA SER A 249 11.84 0.04 8.52
C SER A 249 11.03 -0.96 9.38
N PRO A 250 11.66 -1.62 10.34
CA PRO A 250 10.92 -2.51 11.26
C PRO A 250 9.88 -1.77 12.13
N TYR A 251 9.92 -0.42 12.17
CA TYR A 251 9.04 0.40 13.00
C TYR A 251 8.80 1.75 12.32
N GLU A 252 7.73 1.81 11.56
CA GLU A 252 7.35 2.96 10.73
C GLU A 252 6.50 3.95 11.50
N THR A 253 6.35 5.18 10.99
CA THR A 253 5.60 6.23 11.68
C THR A 253 4.66 6.94 10.72
N ALA A 254 3.37 7.04 11.06
CA ALA A 254 2.34 7.75 10.32
C ALA A 254 1.57 8.74 11.20
N GLY A 255 0.76 9.58 10.58
CA GLY A 255 -0.18 10.45 11.25
C GLY A 255 -1.42 9.69 11.74
N THR A 256 -1.92 10.03 12.92
CA THR A 256 -3.11 9.36 13.50
C THR A 256 -4.40 9.71 12.80
N LYS A 257 -4.46 10.82 12.04
CA LYS A 257 -5.69 11.30 11.37
C LYS A 257 -5.86 10.69 9.98
N ASP A 258 -4.75 10.43 9.26
CA ASP A 258 -4.76 10.12 7.82
C ASP A 258 -5.51 8.82 7.50
N THR A 259 -5.41 7.80 8.36
CA THR A 259 -6.18 6.55 8.21
C THR A 259 -7.70 6.82 8.23
N GLY A 260 -8.16 7.64 9.17
CA GLY A 260 -9.57 8.04 9.27
C GLY A 260 -10.03 8.81 8.03
N TYR A 261 -9.21 9.73 7.54
CA TYR A 261 -9.48 10.47 6.31
C TYR A 261 -9.69 9.53 5.12
N PHE A 262 -8.80 8.55 4.96
CA PHE A 262 -8.97 7.63 3.84
C PHE A 262 -10.16 6.67 4.02
N CYS A 263 -10.49 6.24 5.23
CA CYS A 263 -11.72 5.48 5.48
C CYS A 263 -12.97 6.22 4.98
N GLU A 264 -13.08 7.53 5.25
CA GLU A 264 -14.22 8.34 4.82
C GLU A 264 -14.27 8.55 3.30
N VAL A 265 -13.12 8.82 2.67
CA VAL A 265 -13.05 8.96 1.20
C VAL A 265 -13.34 7.63 0.51
N ALA A 266 -12.77 6.53 0.97
CA ALA A 266 -13.02 5.20 0.42
C ALA A 266 -14.50 4.81 0.57
N LYS A 267 -15.10 5.04 1.74
CA LYS A 267 -16.53 4.82 1.95
C LYS A 267 -17.38 5.62 0.95
N LYS A 268 -17.07 6.90 0.75
CA LYS A 268 -17.78 7.75 -0.23
C LYS A 268 -17.60 7.24 -1.65
N PHE A 269 -16.37 6.86 -2.02
CA PHE A 269 -16.07 6.28 -3.33
C PHE A 269 -16.88 5.01 -3.60
N PHE A 270 -16.84 4.04 -2.71
CA PHE A 270 -17.57 2.77 -2.85
C PHE A 270 -19.11 2.95 -2.78
N SER A 271 -19.59 4.05 -2.22
CA SER A 271 -21.01 4.39 -2.19
C SER A 271 -21.46 5.24 -3.39
N SER A 272 -20.58 5.51 -4.33
CA SER A 272 -20.86 6.37 -5.49
C SER A 272 -20.71 5.58 -6.79
N SER A 273 -21.31 6.11 -7.84
CA SER A 273 -21.10 5.63 -9.21
C SER A 273 -20.27 6.67 -9.98
N VAL A 274 -19.09 6.27 -10.44
CA VAL A 274 -18.23 7.09 -11.31
C VAL A 274 -18.49 6.67 -12.75
N GLN A 275 -19.13 7.54 -13.52
CA GLN A 275 -19.50 7.25 -14.91
C GLN A 275 -18.74 8.13 -15.87
N MET A 276 -18.00 7.51 -16.79
CA MET A 276 -17.40 8.20 -17.92
C MET A 276 -18.49 8.52 -18.96
N LYS A 277 -18.74 9.80 -19.22
CA LYS A 277 -19.72 10.26 -20.22
C LYS A 277 -19.09 10.49 -21.60
N ALA A 278 -17.86 10.93 -21.60
CA ALA A 278 -17.02 11.11 -22.79
C ALA A 278 -15.55 11.09 -22.33
N ASN A 279 -14.62 11.10 -23.27
CA ASN A 279 -13.20 11.17 -22.94
C ASN A 279 -12.91 12.39 -22.03
N GLY A 280 -12.39 12.14 -20.86
CA GLY A 280 -12.06 13.16 -19.85
C GLY A 280 -13.27 13.79 -19.14
N ILE A 281 -14.51 13.31 -19.36
CA ILE A 281 -15.72 13.81 -18.70
C ILE A 281 -16.33 12.72 -17.83
N TYR A 282 -16.36 12.97 -16.52
CA TYR A 282 -16.91 12.05 -15.53
C TYR A 282 -18.07 12.69 -14.76
N GLU A 283 -19.05 11.87 -14.44
CA GLU A 283 -20.15 12.19 -13.54
C GLU A 283 -20.05 11.32 -12.28
N ILE A 284 -20.15 11.93 -11.10
CA ILE A 284 -20.14 11.23 -9.81
C ILE A 284 -21.56 11.33 -9.20
N ARG A 285 -22.25 10.21 -9.13
CA ARG A 285 -23.57 10.03 -8.56
C ARG A 285 -23.56 9.36 -7.20
#